data_3031432ac23e965474e17e6b624861ea
#
_entry.id   3031432ac23e965474e17e6b624861ea
#
_cell.length_a   1.000
_cell.length_b   1.000
_cell.length_c   1.000
_cell.angle_alpha   90.00
_cell.angle_beta   90.00
_cell.angle_gamma   90.00
#
_symmetry.space_group_name_H-M   'P 1'
#
loop_
_entity.id
_entity.type
_entity.pdbx_description
1 polymer ?
#
loop_
_entity_poly.entity_id
_entity_poly.type
_entity_poly.pdbx_seq_one_letter_code
_entity_poly.pdbx_strand_id
1 'polypeptide(L)'
;MKWPIRGVYFFFEPGENRAKTSEPRVVRIGTHALKFNSKTTLWNRLRQHRGYADQRGNHRGSIFRCHIGTAIINKEKLQDKFPDWKKRSASREVRQKETLMEKRVSNHIGKMPFLFLSVNDANGPSKRSYIEKNSIALLSNFGKIKTSSAVDPPSEDWLGHHCSNENVRLSGLWNHNHVQHEKVHPEFLNTLEKTITQAG
;
A
#
# COMPACT_ATOMS: atom_id res chain seq x y z
N MET A 1 -14.06 -16.27 -11.48
CA MET A 1 -12.93 -16.58 -10.58
C MET A 1 -13.38 -16.40 -9.13
N LYS A 2 -13.19 -17.39 -8.28
CA LYS A 2 -13.55 -17.29 -6.85
C LYS A 2 -12.39 -16.60 -6.11
N TRP A 3 -12.65 -15.48 -5.45
CA TRP A 3 -11.64 -14.74 -4.70
C TRP A 3 -11.16 -15.57 -3.50
N PRO A 4 -9.83 -15.62 -3.21
CA PRO A 4 -9.34 -16.25 -2.02
C PRO A 4 -9.81 -15.47 -0.77
N ILE A 5 -10.05 -16.19 0.32
CA ILE A 5 -10.46 -15.58 1.59
C ILE A 5 -9.32 -14.71 2.12
N ARG A 6 -8.07 -15.20 2.01
CA ARG A 6 -6.87 -14.56 2.57
C ARG A 6 -5.73 -14.51 1.56
N GLY A 7 -4.86 -13.51 1.70
CA GLY A 7 -3.70 -13.37 0.82
C GLY A 7 -2.85 -12.16 1.13
N VAL A 8 -1.78 -12.04 0.39
CA VAL A 8 -0.91 -10.87 0.30
C VAL A 8 -1.13 -10.22 -1.06
N TYR A 9 -1.19 -8.91 -1.12
CA TYR A 9 -1.39 -8.14 -2.36
C TYR A 9 -0.24 -7.17 -2.60
N PHE A 10 0.01 -6.92 -3.89
CA PHE A 10 1.07 -6.08 -4.40
C PHE A 10 0.48 -5.12 -5.42
N PHE A 11 0.53 -3.81 -5.16
CA PHE A 11 0.10 -2.79 -6.11
C PHE A 11 1.28 -2.26 -6.89
N PHE A 12 1.01 -1.94 -8.13
CA PHE A 12 1.90 -1.24 -9.06
C PHE A 12 1.27 0.10 -9.42
N GLU A 13 2.06 1.09 -9.79
CA GLU A 13 1.56 2.42 -10.13
C GLU A 13 1.99 2.78 -11.55
N PRO A 14 1.09 3.27 -12.41
CA PRO A 14 1.46 3.68 -13.76
C PRO A 14 2.59 4.72 -13.75
N GLY A 15 3.60 4.50 -14.57
CA GLY A 15 4.79 5.36 -14.64
C GLY A 15 5.90 4.99 -13.67
N GLU A 16 5.63 4.10 -12.70
CA GLU A 16 6.61 3.63 -11.75
C GLU A 16 7.23 2.29 -12.21
N ASN A 17 8.43 2.35 -12.75
CA ASN A 17 9.13 1.20 -13.32
C ASN A 17 10.36 0.82 -12.51
N ARG A 18 10.82 -0.41 -12.71
CA ARG A 18 12.07 -0.91 -12.12
C ARG A 18 13.27 -0.21 -12.76
N ALA A 19 14.30 0.03 -11.95
CA ALA A 19 15.48 0.79 -12.40
C ALA A 19 16.23 0.13 -13.57
N LYS A 20 16.21 -1.20 -13.67
CA LYS A 20 16.98 -1.96 -14.68
C LYS A 20 16.13 -2.50 -15.83
N THR A 21 14.82 -2.37 -15.77
CA THR A 21 13.87 -2.88 -16.76
C THR A 21 12.70 -1.93 -16.93
N SER A 22 11.91 -2.07 -18.00
CA SER A 22 10.68 -1.32 -18.18
C SER A 22 9.47 -1.91 -17.42
N GLU A 23 9.67 -2.97 -16.66
CA GLU A 23 8.60 -3.60 -15.90
C GLU A 23 8.13 -2.73 -14.74
N PRO A 24 6.84 -2.75 -14.41
CA PRO A 24 6.33 -2.00 -13.26
C PRO A 24 7.02 -2.43 -11.95
N ARG A 25 7.38 -1.45 -11.11
CA ARG A 25 7.84 -1.72 -9.75
C ARG A 25 6.67 -1.82 -8.78
N VAL A 26 6.82 -2.62 -7.74
CA VAL A 26 5.87 -2.69 -6.63
C VAL A 26 5.93 -1.38 -5.84
N VAL A 27 4.78 -0.74 -5.62
CA VAL A 27 4.66 0.50 -4.84
C VAL A 27 3.96 0.30 -3.49
N ARG A 28 3.22 -0.81 -3.32
CA ARG A 28 2.53 -1.13 -2.07
C ARG A 28 2.39 -2.62 -1.89
N ILE A 29 2.75 -3.11 -0.70
CA ILE A 29 2.50 -4.47 -0.26
C ILE A 29 1.55 -4.45 0.93
N GLY A 30 0.67 -5.43 1.05
CA GLY A 30 -0.18 -5.51 2.21
C GLY A 30 -0.90 -6.83 2.36
N THR A 31 -1.41 -7.04 3.57
CA THR A 31 -2.28 -8.15 3.93
C THR A 31 -3.43 -7.67 4.81
N HIS A 32 -4.21 -8.59 5.35
CA HIS A 32 -5.40 -8.31 6.16
C HIS A 32 -5.67 -9.43 7.16
N ALA A 33 -6.64 -9.22 8.05
CA ALA A 33 -7.13 -10.23 9.00
C ALA A 33 -6.03 -10.85 9.88
N LEU A 34 -5.04 -10.04 10.32
CA LEU A 34 -3.97 -10.48 11.21
C LEU A 34 -4.43 -10.54 12.69
N LYS A 35 -5.51 -9.86 13.03
CA LYS A 35 -6.09 -9.94 14.38
C LYS A 35 -6.91 -11.23 14.51
N PHE A 36 -6.82 -11.86 15.69
CA PHE A 36 -7.65 -13.01 16.03
C PHE A 36 -9.15 -12.68 15.79
N ASN A 37 -9.91 -13.65 15.30
CA ASN A 37 -11.33 -13.50 14.94
C ASN A 37 -11.68 -12.46 13.85
N SER A 38 -10.72 -11.90 13.11
CA SER A 38 -11.02 -11.03 12.01
C SER A 38 -11.74 -11.78 10.87
N LYS A 39 -12.92 -11.28 10.48
CA LYS A 39 -13.72 -11.80 9.36
C LYS A 39 -13.45 -11.09 8.03
N THR A 40 -12.49 -10.16 7.99
CA THR A 40 -12.16 -9.40 6.77
C THR A 40 -11.57 -10.33 5.71
N THR A 41 -12.11 -10.30 4.50
CA THR A 41 -11.58 -11.04 3.35
C THR A 41 -10.60 -10.19 2.54
N LEU A 42 -9.80 -10.85 1.68
CA LEU A 42 -8.91 -10.15 0.75
C LEU A 42 -9.67 -9.16 -0.13
N TRP A 43 -10.82 -9.60 -0.68
CA TRP A 43 -11.68 -8.73 -1.49
C TRP A 43 -12.17 -7.49 -0.72
N ASN A 44 -12.62 -7.66 0.53
CA ASN A 44 -13.07 -6.55 1.37
C ASN A 44 -11.94 -5.55 1.59
N ARG A 45 -10.70 -6.02 1.79
CA ARG A 45 -9.53 -5.16 1.98
C ARG A 45 -9.17 -4.40 0.71
N LEU A 46 -9.14 -5.06 -0.42
CA LEU A 46 -8.86 -4.43 -1.71
C LEU A 46 -9.93 -3.39 -2.08
N ARG A 47 -11.21 -3.73 -1.89
CA ARG A 47 -12.31 -2.78 -2.08
C ARG A 47 -12.22 -1.56 -1.16
N GLN A 48 -11.81 -1.76 0.11
CA GLN A 48 -11.58 -0.65 1.04
C GLN A 48 -10.48 0.30 0.55
N HIS A 49 -9.44 -0.22 -0.11
CA HIS A 49 -8.40 0.60 -0.72
C HIS A 49 -8.88 1.32 -1.97
N ARG A 50 -9.49 0.62 -2.90
CA ARG A 50 -9.93 1.16 -4.20
C ARG A 50 -11.14 2.09 -4.12
N GLY A 51 -11.95 1.94 -3.09
CA GLY A 51 -13.23 2.63 -2.97
C GLY A 51 -14.38 1.87 -3.63
N TYR A 52 -15.51 2.52 -3.76
CA TYR A 52 -16.73 1.97 -4.36
C TYR A 52 -16.84 2.31 -5.85
N ALA A 53 -17.81 1.69 -6.55
CA ALA A 53 -18.04 1.93 -7.98
C ALA A 53 -18.35 3.40 -8.31
N ASP A 54 -18.96 4.13 -7.41
CA ASP A 54 -19.23 5.58 -7.50
C ASP A 54 -18.01 6.45 -7.10
N GLN A 55 -16.85 5.84 -6.99
CA GLN A 55 -15.58 6.45 -6.58
C GLN A 55 -15.56 7.01 -5.14
N ARG A 56 -16.61 6.83 -4.34
CA ARG A 56 -16.55 7.16 -2.92
C ARG A 56 -15.60 6.22 -2.19
N GLY A 57 -15.04 6.71 -1.08
CA GLY A 57 -14.13 5.94 -0.26
C GLY A 57 -14.12 6.45 1.18
N ASN A 58 -13.26 5.84 2.00
CA ASN A 58 -13.03 6.27 3.38
C ASN A 58 -11.56 6.08 3.74
N HIS A 59 -10.79 7.16 3.69
CA HIS A 59 -9.38 7.16 4.05
C HIS A 59 -9.14 6.81 5.53
N ARG A 60 -10.11 7.08 6.42
CA ARG A 60 -10.02 6.74 7.85
C ARG A 60 -10.04 5.24 8.11
N GLY A 61 -10.59 4.46 7.18
CA GLY A 61 -10.51 3.00 7.18
C GLY A 61 -9.29 2.42 6.45
N SER A 62 -8.52 3.26 5.73
CA SER A 62 -7.41 2.81 4.90
C SER A 62 -6.25 3.80 4.94
N ILE A 63 -5.18 3.46 5.67
CA ILE A 63 -3.99 4.30 5.73
C ILE A 63 -3.36 4.53 4.35
N PHE A 64 -3.50 3.58 3.41
CA PHE A 64 -3.06 3.72 2.03
C PHE A 64 -3.78 4.89 1.35
N ARG A 65 -5.11 4.97 1.47
CA ARG A 65 -5.90 6.11 0.98
C ARG A 65 -5.50 7.41 1.68
N CYS A 66 -5.27 7.37 2.98
CA CYS A 66 -4.86 8.53 3.75
C CYS A 66 -3.53 9.09 3.22
N HIS A 67 -2.54 8.24 2.96
CA HIS A 67 -1.23 8.65 2.42
C HIS A 67 -1.34 9.26 1.03
N ILE A 68 -2.09 8.64 0.11
CA ILE A 68 -2.30 9.17 -1.24
C ILE A 68 -3.01 10.51 -1.18
N GLY A 69 -4.10 10.64 -0.41
CA GLY A 69 -4.80 11.92 -0.28
C GLY A 69 -3.94 13.01 0.35
N THR A 70 -3.11 12.67 1.35
CA THR A 70 -2.15 13.62 1.93
C THR A 70 -1.14 14.09 0.89
N ALA A 71 -0.65 13.17 0.05
CA ALA A 71 0.31 13.52 -1.00
C ALA A 71 -0.32 14.44 -2.06
N ILE A 72 -1.57 14.19 -2.47
CA ILE A 72 -2.32 15.08 -3.37
C ILE A 72 -2.50 16.46 -2.74
N ILE A 73 -2.95 16.51 -1.47
CA ILE A 73 -3.16 17.75 -0.73
C ILE A 73 -1.88 18.57 -0.67
N ASN A 74 -0.76 17.95 -0.36
CA ASN A 74 0.53 18.65 -0.25
C ASN A 74 1.05 19.11 -1.61
N LYS A 75 1.00 18.26 -2.64
CA LYS A 75 1.43 18.60 -4.00
C LYS A 75 0.70 19.83 -4.53
N GLU A 76 -0.60 19.92 -4.25
CA GLU A 76 -1.47 20.98 -4.78
C GLU A 76 -1.74 22.11 -3.78
N LYS A 77 -1.10 22.09 -2.61
CA LYS A 77 -1.25 23.13 -1.57
C LYS A 77 -2.70 23.32 -1.12
N LEU A 78 -3.41 22.23 -0.85
CA LEU A 78 -4.83 22.22 -0.48
C LEU A 78 -5.07 22.02 1.03
N GLN A 79 -4.08 22.27 1.90
CA GLN A 79 -4.16 22.01 3.34
C GLN A 79 -5.32 22.76 3.98
N ASP A 80 -5.56 24.01 3.60
CA ASP A 80 -6.64 24.82 4.14
C ASP A 80 -8.05 24.31 3.75
N LYS A 81 -8.15 23.62 2.62
CA LYS A 81 -9.41 23.00 2.16
C LYS A 81 -9.72 21.68 2.88
N PHE A 82 -8.67 20.96 3.33
CA PHE A 82 -8.78 19.64 3.94
C PHE A 82 -8.00 19.54 5.25
N PRO A 83 -8.23 20.43 6.25
CA PRO A 83 -7.44 20.48 7.48
C PRO A 83 -7.61 19.22 8.34
N ASP A 84 -8.72 18.51 8.17
CA ASP A 84 -9.07 17.32 8.96
C ASP A 84 -8.71 15.99 8.30
N TRP A 85 -8.04 16.00 7.13
CA TRP A 85 -7.76 14.78 6.36
C TRP A 85 -7.00 13.72 7.15
N LYS A 86 -6.11 14.09 8.06
CA LYS A 86 -5.34 13.15 8.88
C LYS A 86 -6.04 12.75 10.19
N LYS A 87 -7.15 13.35 10.56
CA LYS A 87 -7.86 13.03 11.80
C LYS A 87 -8.53 11.67 11.70
N ARG A 88 -8.45 10.86 12.76
CA ARG A 88 -9.07 9.53 12.82
C ARG A 88 -10.59 9.54 12.78
N SER A 89 -11.20 10.60 13.29
CA SER A 89 -12.64 10.82 13.28
C SER A 89 -12.98 12.16 12.66
N ALA A 90 -14.19 12.30 12.12
CA ALA A 90 -14.69 13.54 11.59
C ALA A 90 -16.22 13.54 11.64
N SER A 91 -16.80 14.76 11.76
CA SER A 91 -18.25 14.95 11.67
C SER A 91 -18.76 14.59 10.27
N ARG A 92 -20.09 14.53 10.14
CA ARG A 92 -20.74 14.27 8.83
C ARG A 92 -20.42 15.39 7.83
N GLU A 93 -20.43 16.64 8.27
CA GLU A 93 -20.16 17.82 7.46
C GLU A 93 -18.72 17.82 6.93
N VAL A 94 -17.74 17.48 7.76
CA VAL A 94 -16.33 17.31 7.33
C VAL A 94 -16.20 16.22 6.29
N ARG A 95 -16.80 15.04 6.51
CA ARG A 95 -16.79 13.93 5.55
C ARG A 95 -17.43 14.32 4.21
N GLN A 96 -18.48 15.12 4.23
CA GLN A 96 -19.14 15.62 3.03
C GLN A 96 -18.21 16.54 2.22
N LYS A 97 -17.51 17.46 2.89
CA LYS A 97 -16.50 18.32 2.28
C LYS A 97 -15.34 17.52 1.67
N GLU A 98 -14.96 16.41 2.30
CA GLU A 98 -13.86 15.54 1.83
C GLU A 98 -14.25 14.62 0.65
N THR A 99 -15.53 14.56 0.25
CA THR A 99 -16.02 13.64 -0.78
C THR A 99 -15.28 13.79 -2.11
N LEU A 100 -14.97 15.01 -2.54
CA LEU A 100 -14.22 15.24 -3.78
C LEU A 100 -12.79 14.68 -3.69
N MET A 101 -12.14 14.85 -2.56
CA MET A 101 -10.79 14.28 -2.34
C MET A 101 -10.83 12.77 -2.29
N GLU A 102 -11.84 12.17 -1.64
CA GLU A 102 -12.04 10.71 -1.66
C GLU A 102 -12.22 10.16 -3.08
N LYS A 103 -12.96 10.86 -3.96
CA LYS A 103 -13.09 10.50 -5.37
C LYS A 103 -11.75 10.56 -6.11
N ARG A 104 -10.96 11.60 -5.86
CA ARG A 104 -9.61 11.75 -6.46
C ARG A 104 -8.69 10.60 -6.03
N VAL A 105 -8.71 10.26 -4.75
CA VAL A 105 -7.95 9.11 -4.21
C VAL A 105 -8.42 7.81 -4.82
N SER A 106 -9.73 7.59 -4.95
CA SER A 106 -10.29 6.40 -5.60
C SER A 106 -9.88 6.30 -7.07
N ASN A 107 -9.91 7.41 -7.80
CA ASN A 107 -9.47 7.46 -9.19
C ASN A 107 -7.96 7.14 -9.32
N HIS A 108 -7.13 7.66 -8.42
CA HIS A 108 -5.70 7.36 -8.42
C HIS A 108 -5.42 5.88 -8.15
N ILE A 109 -5.97 5.31 -7.06
CA ILE A 109 -5.79 3.89 -6.73
C ILE A 109 -6.47 2.98 -7.78
N GLY A 110 -7.59 3.43 -8.36
CA GLY A 110 -8.31 2.68 -9.39
C GLY A 110 -7.48 2.37 -10.64
N LYS A 111 -6.50 3.24 -10.96
CA LYS A 111 -5.56 3.06 -12.07
C LYS A 111 -4.40 2.13 -11.74
N MET A 112 -4.19 1.79 -10.48
CA MET A 112 -3.12 0.91 -10.04
C MET A 112 -3.50 -0.56 -10.30
N PRO A 113 -2.79 -1.28 -11.18
CA PRO A 113 -2.92 -2.72 -11.25
C PRO A 113 -2.40 -3.36 -9.96
N PHE A 114 -2.88 -4.56 -9.66
CA PHE A 114 -2.39 -5.32 -8.52
C PHE A 114 -2.37 -6.81 -8.81
N LEU A 115 -1.46 -7.49 -8.14
CA LEU A 115 -1.40 -8.95 -8.03
C LEU A 115 -1.75 -9.35 -6.60
N PHE A 116 -2.19 -10.58 -6.43
CA PHE A 116 -2.33 -11.17 -5.10
C PHE A 116 -1.83 -12.61 -5.07
N LEU A 117 -1.29 -12.98 -3.93
CA LEU A 117 -0.90 -14.34 -3.61
C LEU A 117 -1.89 -14.91 -2.61
N SER A 118 -2.59 -15.99 -2.98
CA SER A 118 -3.49 -16.70 -2.06
C SER A 118 -2.68 -17.40 -0.97
N VAL A 119 -3.03 -17.15 0.29
CA VAL A 119 -2.39 -17.80 1.44
C VAL A 119 -3.45 -18.10 2.47
N ASN A 120 -3.86 -19.37 2.54
CA ASN A 120 -4.86 -19.85 3.48
C ASN A 120 -4.21 -20.30 4.80
N ASP A 121 -3.83 -19.33 5.61
CA ASP A 121 -3.30 -19.55 6.94
C ASP A 121 -4.28 -19.10 8.04
N ALA A 122 -4.00 -19.47 9.27
CA ALA A 122 -4.79 -19.05 10.42
C ALA A 122 -4.64 -17.55 10.72
N ASN A 123 -5.50 -17.00 11.58
CA ASN A 123 -5.34 -15.66 12.14
C ASN A 123 -4.17 -15.64 13.13
N GLY A 124 -3.52 -14.49 13.27
CA GLY A 124 -2.37 -14.31 14.19
C GLY A 124 -1.04 -14.21 13.43
N PRO A 125 0.10 -14.49 14.10
CA PRO A 125 1.40 -14.60 13.45
C PRO A 125 1.30 -15.62 12.32
N SER A 126 1.40 -15.16 11.09
CA SER A 126 0.94 -15.92 9.94
C SER A 126 1.95 -15.86 8.81
N LYS A 127 1.90 -16.85 7.91
CA LYS A 127 2.69 -16.87 6.69
C LYS A 127 2.48 -15.58 5.85
N ARG A 128 1.26 -15.04 5.85
CA ARG A 128 0.94 -13.76 5.19
C ARG A 128 1.69 -12.59 5.81
N SER A 129 1.72 -12.50 7.13
CA SER A 129 2.48 -11.46 7.85
C SER A 129 3.98 -11.57 7.59
N TYR A 130 4.50 -12.80 7.56
CA TYR A 130 5.89 -13.07 7.22
C TYR A 130 6.23 -12.61 5.80
N ILE A 131 5.39 -12.95 4.81
CA ILE A 131 5.57 -12.54 3.42
C ILE A 131 5.47 -11.03 3.28
N GLU A 132 4.44 -10.38 3.85
CA GLU A 132 4.28 -8.92 3.82
C GLU A 132 5.52 -8.21 4.38
N LYS A 133 5.94 -8.55 5.59
CA LYS A 133 7.07 -7.91 6.28
C LYS A 133 8.37 -8.02 5.49
N ASN A 134 8.70 -9.23 5.01
CA ASN A 134 9.95 -9.46 4.29
C ASN A 134 9.93 -8.87 2.88
N SER A 135 8.79 -8.87 2.19
CA SER A 135 8.64 -8.18 0.90
C SER A 135 8.84 -6.67 1.05
N ILE A 136 8.26 -6.06 2.10
CA ILE A 136 8.46 -4.63 2.37
C ILE A 136 9.92 -4.33 2.68
N ALA A 137 10.58 -5.12 3.55
CA ALA A 137 11.99 -4.96 3.89
C ALA A 137 12.90 -5.09 2.66
N LEU A 138 12.62 -6.07 1.78
CA LEU A 138 13.38 -6.28 0.54
C LEU A 138 13.30 -5.09 -0.40
N LEU A 139 12.08 -4.57 -0.63
CA LEU A 139 11.80 -3.56 -1.65
C LEU A 139 11.91 -2.13 -1.13
N SER A 140 12.05 -1.93 0.19
CA SER A 140 12.20 -0.62 0.79
C SER A 140 13.56 0.01 0.46
N ASN A 141 13.53 1.27 0.05
CA ASN A 141 14.72 2.09 -0.16
C ASN A 141 15.09 2.95 1.09
N PHE A 142 14.40 2.74 2.22
CA PHE A 142 14.68 3.48 3.45
C PHE A 142 16.16 3.33 3.84
N GLY A 143 16.86 4.47 3.96
CA GLY A 143 18.28 4.51 4.23
C GLY A 143 19.22 4.10 3.07
N LYS A 144 18.69 3.56 1.96
CA LYS A 144 19.50 3.02 0.85
C LYS A 144 19.76 4.02 -0.28
N ILE A 145 18.90 5.00 -0.48
CA ILE A 145 19.02 5.98 -1.58
C ILE A 145 20.36 6.74 -1.50
N LYS A 146 20.78 7.11 -0.29
CA LYS A 146 22.04 7.84 -0.08
C LYS A 146 23.29 7.00 -0.31
N THR A 147 23.17 5.68 -0.28
CA THR A 147 24.31 4.74 -0.41
C THR A 147 24.41 4.10 -1.79
N SER A 148 23.62 4.57 -2.77
CA SER A 148 23.52 3.96 -4.11
C SER A 148 23.14 2.48 -4.12
N SER A 149 22.60 1.97 -3.01
CA SER A 149 22.15 0.58 -2.87
C SER A 149 20.62 0.43 -3.00
N ALA A 150 19.95 1.48 -3.50
CA ALA A 150 18.52 1.47 -3.71
C ALA A 150 18.09 0.40 -4.72
N VAL A 151 17.04 -0.33 -4.37
CA VAL A 151 16.41 -1.33 -5.25
C VAL A 151 15.18 -0.68 -5.87
N ASP A 152 15.17 -0.47 -7.17
CA ASP A 152 14.05 0.14 -7.89
C ASP A 152 13.55 1.44 -7.21
N PRO A 153 14.34 2.51 -7.16
CA PRO A 153 13.95 3.78 -6.56
C PRO A 153 12.72 4.37 -7.25
N PRO A 154 11.90 5.18 -6.55
CA PRO A 154 10.76 5.85 -7.18
C PRO A 154 11.23 6.84 -8.25
N SER A 155 10.39 7.05 -9.27
CA SER A 155 10.60 8.10 -10.27
C SER A 155 10.59 9.49 -9.62
N GLU A 156 11.19 10.49 -10.27
CA GLU A 156 11.19 11.88 -9.79
C GLU A 156 9.77 12.44 -9.63
N ASP A 157 8.85 12.01 -10.49
CA ASP A 157 7.46 12.45 -10.50
C ASP A 157 6.54 11.67 -9.56
N TRP A 158 7.07 10.68 -8.84
CA TRP A 158 6.25 9.85 -7.96
C TRP A 158 5.48 10.69 -6.93
N LEU A 159 4.17 10.52 -6.92
CA LEU A 159 3.30 11.26 -6.00
C LEU A 159 3.69 11.09 -4.52
N GLY A 160 4.25 9.95 -4.14
CA GLY A 160 4.67 9.64 -2.78
C GLY A 160 5.73 10.58 -2.21
N HIS A 161 6.50 11.29 -3.03
CA HIS A 161 7.45 12.33 -2.57
C HIS A 161 6.76 13.46 -1.79
N HIS A 162 5.49 13.71 -2.08
CA HIS A 162 4.67 14.72 -1.40
C HIS A 162 3.92 14.19 -0.18
N CYS A 163 4.05 12.90 0.19
CA CYS A 163 3.40 12.37 1.37
C CYS A 163 3.97 12.99 2.65
N SER A 164 3.12 13.33 3.62
CA SER A 164 3.59 13.85 4.91
C SER A 164 4.27 12.79 5.78
N ASN A 165 4.08 11.50 5.48
CA ASN A 165 4.73 10.42 6.19
C ASN A 165 6.12 10.17 5.62
N GLU A 166 7.15 10.35 6.45
CA GLU A 166 8.55 10.22 6.05
C GLU A 166 8.91 8.80 5.61
N ASN A 167 8.37 7.78 6.28
CA ASN A 167 8.61 6.39 5.91
C ASN A 167 8.15 6.09 4.47
N VAL A 168 7.05 6.71 4.02
CA VAL A 168 6.58 6.60 2.64
C VAL A 168 7.60 7.24 1.69
N ARG A 169 7.98 8.48 1.95
CA ARG A 169 8.93 9.22 1.08
C ARG A 169 10.27 8.52 0.95
N LEU A 170 10.84 8.09 2.08
CA LEU A 170 12.19 7.51 2.11
C LEU A 170 12.24 6.06 1.63
N SER A 171 11.15 5.31 1.77
CA SER A 171 11.10 3.92 1.30
C SER A 171 10.82 3.77 -0.19
N GLY A 172 10.20 4.76 -0.81
CA GLY A 172 9.66 4.65 -2.16
C GLY A 172 8.43 3.74 -2.25
N LEU A 173 7.81 3.41 -1.11
CA LEU A 173 6.62 2.56 -1.02
C LEU A 173 5.49 3.30 -0.31
N TRP A 174 4.24 3.05 -0.70
CA TRP A 174 3.07 3.52 0.06
C TRP A 174 2.87 2.78 1.39
N ASN A 175 3.92 2.14 1.88
CA ASN A 175 4.00 1.51 3.19
C ASN A 175 4.63 2.45 4.21
N HIS A 176 4.16 2.39 5.46
CA HIS A 176 4.78 3.13 6.57
C HIS A 176 5.30 2.20 7.67
N ASN A 177 4.79 0.96 7.72
CA ASN A 177 5.29 -0.09 8.62
C ASN A 177 6.30 -0.96 7.88
N HIS A 178 7.24 -1.53 8.62
CA HIS A 178 8.25 -2.48 8.17
C HIS A 178 9.26 -1.94 7.16
N VAL A 179 9.17 -0.69 6.74
CA VAL A 179 10.07 -0.10 5.74
C VAL A 179 11.49 0.16 6.28
N GLN A 180 11.62 0.24 7.60
CA GLN A 180 12.91 0.45 8.29
C GLN A 180 13.62 -0.86 8.64
N HIS A 181 13.06 -2.02 8.29
CA HIS A 181 13.74 -3.29 8.52
C HIS A 181 14.91 -3.46 7.55
N GLU A 182 16.11 -3.52 8.11
CA GLU A 182 17.35 -3.63 7.32
C GLU A 182 17.59 -5.05 6.78
N LYS A 183 17.07 -6.05 7.48
CA LYS A 183 17.35 -7.46 7.17
C LYS A 183 16.08 -8.17 6.70
N VAL A 184 16.21 -8.82 5.56
CA VAL A 184 15.26 -9.81 5.06
C VAL A 184 15.65 -11.17 5.62
N HIS A 185 14.66 -11.97 6.02
CA HIS A 185 14.93 -13.31 6.53
C HIS A 185 15.61 -14.17 5.44
N PRO A 186 16.71 -14.92 5.73
CA PRO A 186 17.45 -15.66 4.70
C PRO A 186 16.57 -16.60 3.86
N GLU A 187 15.62 -17.29 4.50
CA GLU A 187 14.72 -18.23 3.83
C GLU A 187 13.50 -17.58 3.15
N PHE A 188 13.45 -16.25 3.08
CA PHE A 188 12.27 -15.56 2.57
C PHE A 188 11.96 -15.89 1.12
N LEU A 189 12.95 -15.81 0.23
CA LEU A 189 12.75 -16.05 -1.20
C LEU A 189 12.31 -17.50 -1.47
N ASN A 190 12.94 -18.49 -0.81
CA ASN A 190 12.54 -19.88 -0.88
C ASN A 190 11.09 -20.09 -0.39
N THR A 191 10.71 -19.40 0.70
CA THR A 191 9.35 -19.47 1.23
C THR A 191 8.33 -18.84 0.29
N LEU A 192 8.68 -17.71 -0.33
CA LEU A 192 7.82 -17.02 -1.29
C LEU A 192 7.61 -17.88 -2.54
N GLU A 193 8.67 -18.40 -3.13
CA GLU A 193 8.62 -19.28 -4.30
C GLU A 193 7.76 -20.53 -4.06
N LYS A 194 8.00 -21.27 -2.96
CA LYS A 194 7.16 -22.40 -2.58
C LYS A 194 5.69 -22.02 -2.42
N THR A 195 5.42 -20.80 -1.91
CA THR A 195 4.04 -20.35 -1.71
C THR A 195 3.37 -20.02 -3.04
N ILE A 196 4.10 -19.44 -3.99
CA ILE A 196 3.60 -19.16 -5.35
C ILE A 196 3.27 -20.47 -6.07
N THR A 197 4.19 -21.43 -6.05
CA THR A 197 4.01 -22.76 -6.69
C THR A 197 2.80 -23.52 -6.11
N GLN A 198 2.53 -23.39 -4.80
CA GLN A 198 1.37 -24.03 -4.14
C GLN A 198 0.05 -23.33 -4.40
N ALA A 199 0.07 -22.08 -4.86
CA ALA A 199 -1.13 -21.27 -5.09
C ALA A 199 -1.64 -21.30 -6.55
N GLY A 200 -0.82 -21.75 -7.51
CA GLY A 200 -1.17 -21.99 -8.90
C GLY A 200 -1.75 -23.37 -9.10
#